data_f5d3f8b9feb0d6a45115e4efbc84ff77
#
_entry.id   f5d3f8b9feb0d6a45115e4efbc84ff77
#
_cell.length_a   1.000
_cell.length_b   1.000
_cell.length_c   1.000
_cell.angle_alpha   90.00
_cell.angle_beta   90.00
_cell.angle_gamma   90.00
#
_symmetry.space_group_name_H-M   'P 1'
#
loop_
_entity.id
_entity.type
_entity.pdbx_description
1 polymer ?
#
loop_
_entity_poly.entity_id
_entity_poly.type
_entity_poly.pdbx_seq_one_letter_code
_entity_poly.pdbx_strand_id
1 'polypeptide(L)'
;MVMLYDDIKPGDGRQFVDTRLPDNFDGKEKEPSKMQTFCMDYVGVKSEGLTFQTGHIPGAVNISYPALYEDDTISLKGKDQLLGLFQSVGVKMNQSMTSTCYVGFTACTLALAASVCGKDDVSVYCGSWTEYGQRASAVEVESNKQ
;
A
#
# COMPACT_ATOMS: atom_id res chain seq x y z
N MET A 1 -11.23 9.27 1.06
CA MET A 1 -10.82 10.10 2.22
C MET A 1 -9.31 10.03 2.35
N VAL A 2 -8.64 11.14 2.76
CA VAL A 2 -7.21 11.13 3.09
C VAL A 2 -7.05 10.76 4.57
N MET A 3 -6.09 9.88 4.88
CA MET A 3 -5.73 9.48 6.24
C MET A 3 -4.33 9.95 6.58
N LEU A 4 -4.11 10.29 7.84
CA LEU A 4 -2.83 10.65 8.43
C LEU A 4 -2.33 9.50 9.32
N TYR A 5 -1.07 9.57 9.76
CA TYR A 5 -0.46 8.53 10.60
C TYR A 5 -1.28 8.21 11.85
N ASP A 6 -1.76 9.24 12.54
CA ASP A 6 -2.50 9.07 13.80
C ASP A 6 -3.88 8.41 13.63
N ASP A 7 -4.38 8.34 12.37
CA ASP A 7 -5.60 7.63 12.00
C ASP A 7 -5.33 6.12 11.73
N ILE A 8 -4.06 5.72 11.60
CA ILE A 8 -3.68 4.34 11.29
C ILE A 8 -3.68 3.53 12.58
N LYS A 9 -4.69 2.68 12.71
CA LYS A 9 -4.89 1.82 13.89
C LYS A 9 -5.05 0.38 13.45
N PRO A 10 -3.94 -0.39 13.33
CA PRO A 10 -4.03 -1.81 13.03
C PRO A 10 -4.94 -2.53 14.02
N GLY A 11 -5.84 -3.39 13.52
CA GLY A 11 -6.77 -4.13 14.35
C GLY A 11 -8.11 -3.44 14.66
N ASP A 12 -8.38 -2.25 14.13
CA ASP A 12 -9.67 -1.55 14.28
C ASP A 12 -10.81 -2.09 13.37
N GLY A 13 -10.55 -3.21 12.67
CA GLY A 13 -11.47 -3.83 11.72
C GLY A 13 -11.36 -3.29 10.29
N ARG A 14 -10.50 -2.31 10.06
CA ARG A 14 -10.21 -1.77 8.74
C ARG A 14 -9.23 -2.66 7.99
N GLN A 15 -9.45 -2.83 6.69
CA GLN A 15 -8.54 -3.56 5.81
C GLN A 15 -7.50 -2.61 5.26
N PHE A 16 -6.21 -2.94 5.41
CA PHE A 16 -5.12 -2.23 4.76
C PHE A 16 -4.68 -3.00 3.52
N VAL A 17 -4.56 -2.30 2.39
CA VAL A 17 -4.07 -2.87 1.13
C VAL A 17 -2.86 -2.09 0.65
N ASP A 18 -1.72 -2.76 0.60
CA ASP A 18 -0.43 -2.19 0.24
C ASP A 18 -0.12 -2.49 -1.23
N THR A 19 0.22 -1.45 -1.99
CA THR A 19 0.48 -1.57 -3.43
C THR A 19 1.95 -1.66 -3.78
N ARG A 20 2.86 -1.72 -2.80
CA ARG A 20 4.29 -1.93 -3.05
C ARG A 20 4.56 -3.29 -3.69
N LEU A 21 5.75 -3.47 -4.22
CA LEU A 21 6.18 -4.76 -4.73
C LEU A 21 6.24 -5.82 -3.60
N PRO A 22 6.01 -7.10 -3.90
CA PRO A 22 5.92 -8.15 -2.88
C PRO A 22 7.14 -8.22 -1.96
N ASP A 23 8.35 -8.13 -2.50
CA ASP A 23 9.59 -8.23 -1.70
C ASP A 23 9.75 -7.07 -0.70
N ASN A 24 9.25 -5.88 -1.05
CA ASN A 24 9.20 -4.76 -0.11
C ASN A 24 8.13 -4.97 0.97
N PHE A 25 6.94 -5.44 0.57
CA PHE A 25 5.86 -5.77 1.49
C PHE A 25 6.27 -6.86 2.48
N ASP A 26 6.90 -7.93 2.00
CA ASP A 26 7.40 -9.05 2.82
C ASP A 26 8.59 -8.67 3.71
N GLY A 27 9.19 -7.50 3.49
CA GLY A 27 10.36 -7.04 4.21
C GLY A 27 11.67 -7.69 3.77
N LYS A 28 11.71 -8.35 2.61
CA LYS A 28 12.91 -8.99 2.03
C LYS A 28 13.88 -7.98 1.43
N GLU A 29 13.35 -6.89 0.87
CA GLU A 29 14.15 -5.79 0.35
C GLU A 29 14.62 -4.86 1.48
N LYS A 30 15.86 -4.36 1.32
CA LYS A 30 16.38 -3.33 2.21
C LYS A 30 15.65 -2.00 1.96
N GLU A 31 15.26 -1.33 3.04
CA GLU A 31 14.62 -0.02 2.97
C GLU A 31 15.60 1.13 3.34
N PRO A 32 15.57 2.29 2.69
CA PRO A 32 14.72 2.53 1.52
C PRO A 32 15.20 1.74 0.29
N SER A 33 14.26 1.16 -0.43
CA SER A 33 14.54 0.52 -1.72
C SER A 33 14.82 1.58 -2.79
N LYS A 34 15.37 1.16 -3.94
CA LYS A 34 15.58 2.07 -5.08
C LYS A 34 14.27 2.72 -5.54
N MET A 35 13.17 1.95 -5.55
CA MET A 35 11.85 2.46 -5.92
C MET A 35 11.35 3.48 -4.90
N GLN A 36 11.53 3.21 -3.61
CA GLN A 36 11.14 4.16 -2.56
C GLN A 36 11.95 5.45 -2.65
N THR A 37 13.27 5.36 -2.82
CA THR A 37 14.13 6.53 -3.04
C THR A 37 13.66 7.35 -4.24
N PHE A 38 13.38 6.71 -5.36
CA PHE A 38 12.82 7.38 -6.54
C PHE A 38 11.49 8.09 -6.23
N CYS A 39 10.56 7.41 -5.54
CA CYS A 39 9.28 8.00 -5.16
C CYS A 39 9.45 9.20 -4.21
N MET A 40 10.38 9.10 -3.25
CA MET A 40 10.68 10.18 -2.30
C MET A 40 11.26 11.40 -3.02
N ASP A 41 12.23 11.20 -3.90
CA ASP A 41 12.83 12.27 -4.70
C ASP A 41 11.78 12.96 -5.59
N TYR A 42 10.87 12.19 -6.17
CA TYR A 42 9.78 12.72 -7.00
C TYR A 42 8.84 13.64 -6.22
N VAL A 43 8.55 13.35 -4.95
CA VAL A 43 7.73 14.20 -4.09
C VAL A 43 8.54 15.21 -3.27
N GLY A 44 9.83 15.33 -3.53
CA GLY A 44 10.72 16.31 -2.89
C GLY A 44 11.15 15.95 -1.46
N VAL A 45 11.02 14.69 -1.06
CA VAL A 45 11.49 14.19 0.24
C VAL A 45 12.91 13.64 0.10
N LYS A 46 13.87 14.20 0.85
CA LYS A 46 15.23 13.69 0.86
C LYS A 46 15.31 12.39 1.63
N SER A 47 15.83 11.33 1.01
CA SER A 47 15.99 10.01 1.63
C SER A 47 17.30 9.83 2.40
N GLU A 48 18.25 10.75 2.21
CA GLU A 48 19.59 10.65 2.82
C GLU A 48 19.54 10.71 4.34
N GLY A 49 20.12 9.71 5.00
CA GLY A 49 20.17 9.61 6.46
C GLY A 49 18.89 9.09 7.12
N LEU A 50 17.84 8.78 6.37
CA LEU A 50 16.64 8.17 6.92
C LEU A 50 16.82 6.66 7.14
N THR A 51 16.23 6.16 8.22
CA THR A 51 16.15 4.72 8.52
C THR A 51 14.69 4.30 8.49
N PHE A 52 14.44 3.14 7.92
CA PHE A 52 13.10 2.58 7.79
C PHE A 52 13.03 1.18 8.34
N GLN A 53 11.91 0.83 8.94
CA GLN A 53 11.57 -0.57 9.18
C GLN A 53 11.34 -1.28 7.84
N THR A 54 11.52 -2.60 7.82
CA THR A 54 11.21 -3.44 6.65
C THR A 54 9.99 -4.29 6.95
N GLY A 55 9.04 -4.35 6.04
CA GLY A 55 7.78 -5.08 6.23
C GLY A 55 6.56 -4.24 5.84
N HIS A 56 5.47 -4.38 6.57
CA HIS A 56 4.18 -3.74 6.27
C HIS A 56 3.39 -3.43 7.55
N ILE A 57 2.30 -2.66 7.38
CA ILE A 57 1.33 -2.39 8.45
C ILE A 57 0.69 -3.71 8.89
N PRO A 58 0.64 -4.04 10.20
CA PRO A 58 0.08 -5.30 10.68
C PRO A 58 -1.32 -5.58 10.14
N GLY A 59 -1.52 -6.80 9.62
CA GLY A 59 -2.77 -7.24 9.00
C GLY A 59 -3.03 -6.70 7.60
N ALA A 60 -2.10 -5.94 7.01
CA ALA A 60 -2.22 -5.51 5.63
C ALA A 60 -2.06 -6.71 4.67
N VAL A 61 -2.73 -6.59 3.52
CA VAL A 61 -2.54 -7.51 2.38
C VAL A 61 -1.88 -6.80 1.22
N ASN A 62 -1.22 -7.54 0.34
CA ASN A 62 -0.52 -6.96 -0.80
C ASN A 62 -1.30 -7.18 -2.10
N ILE A 63 -1.54 -6.09 -2.81
CA ILE A 63 -1.91 -6.07 -4.23
C ILE A 63 -0.91 -5.14 -4.91
N SER A 64 0.17 -5.67 -5.45
CA SER A 64 1.19 -4.84 -6.09
C SER A 64 0.62 -4.02 -7.24
N TYR A 65 1.05 -2.75 -7.36
CA TYR A 65 0.46 -1.85 -8.34
C TYR A 65 0.48 -2.37 -9.79
N PRO A 66 1.50 -3.13 -10.27
CA PRO A 66 1.47 -3.68 -11.62
C PRO A 66 0.31 -4.68 -11.84
N ALA A 67 -0.13 -5.37 -10.77
CA ALA A 67 -1.24 -6.32 -10.87
C ALA A 67 -2.59 -5.66 -11.17
N LEU A 68 -2.71 -4.35 -10.98
CA LEU A 68 -3.93 -3.58 -11.27
C LEU A 68 -4.10 -3.29 -12.76
N TYR A 69 -3.03 -3.41 -13.57
CA TYR A 69 -3.01 -3.07 -14.98
C TYR A 69 -3.06 -4.30 -15.87
N GLU A 70 -3.52 -4.12 -17.09
CA GLU A 70 -3.34 -5.10 -18.17
C GLU A 70 -1.85 -5.21 -18.55
N ASP A 71 -1.51 -6.20 -19.37
CA ASP A 71 -0.12 -6.44 -19.78
C ASP A 71 0.51 -5.26 -20.56
N ASP A 72 -0.33 -4.37 -21.12
CA ASP A 72 0.10 -3.13 -21.76
C ASP A 72 0.62 -2.06 -20.77
N THR A 73 0.41 -2.27 -19.47
CA THR A 73 0.80 -1.39 -18.36
C THR A 73 0.20 0.03 -18.38
N ILE A 74 -0.74 0.30 -19.26
CA ILE A 74 -1.41 1.60 -19.42
C ILE A 74 -2.87 1.49 -18.99
N SER A 75 -3.54 0.40 -19.39
CA SER A 75 -4.96 0.18 -19.13
C SER A 75 -5.19 -0.50 -17.79
N LEU A 76 -6.05 0.07 -16.97
CA LEU A 76 -6.50 -0.59 -15.74
C LEU A 76 -7.32 -1.83 -16.10
N LYS A 77 -7.16 -2.92 -15.37
CA LYS A 77 -7.96 -4.13 -15.54
C LYS A 77 -9.47 -3.86 -15.46
N GLY A 78 -10.24 -4.67 -16.14
CA GLY A 78 -11.70 -4.60 -16.10
C GLY A 78 -12.25 -4.99 -14.72
N LYS A 79 -13.51 -4.59 -14.46
CA LYS A 79 -14.19 -4.78 -13.17
C LYS A 79 -14.10 -6.21 -12.63
N ASP A 80 -14.38 -7.21 -13.47
CA ASP A 80 -14.41 -8.61 -13.03
C ASP A 80 -13.02 -9.13 -12.65
N GLN A 81 -11.99 -8.72 -13.39
CA GLN A 81 -10.60 -9.05 -13.10
C GLN A 81 -10.15 -8.39 -11.78
N LEU A 82 -10.51 -7.10 -11.57
CA LEU A 82 -10.20 -6.38 -10.33
C LEU A 82 -10.92 -7.00 -9.13
N LEU A 83 -12.20 -7.36 -9.25
CA LEU A 83 -12.93 -8.06 -8.19
C LEU A 83 -12.26 -9.40 -7.84
N GLY A 84 -11.86 -10.18 -8.86
CA GLY A 84 -11.11 -11.42 -8.64
C GLY A 84 -9.79 -11.20 -7.91
N LEU A 85 -9.08 -10.09 -8.23
CA LEU A 85 -7.84 -9.72 -7.59
C LEU A 85 -8.05 -9.36 -6.11
N PHE A 86 -9.05 -8.53 -5.78
CA PHE A 86 -9.39 -8.21 -4.38
C PHE A 86 -9.78 -9.47 -3.60
N GLN A 87 -10.58 -10.35 -4.18
CA GLN A 87 -10.98 -11.61 -3.55
C GLN A 87 -9.80 -12.55 -3.29
N SER A 88 -8.85 -12.63 -4.22
CA SER A 88 -7.69 -13.54 -4.11
C SER A 88 -6.81 -13.26 -2.89
N VAL A 89 -6.80 -12.03 -2.40
CA VAL A 89 -6.07 -11.61 -1.18
C VAL A 89 -6.99 -11.46 0.04
N GLY A 90 -8.25 -11.89 -0.06
CA GLY A 90 -9.20 -11.88 1.06
C GLY A 90 -9.85 -10.53 1.36
N VAL A 91 -9.71 -9.53 0.49
CA VAL A 91 -10.35 -8.22 0.65
C VAL A 91 -11.87 -8.34 0.50
N LYS A 92 -12.59 -7.77 1.46
CA LYS A 92 -14.06 -7.70 1.49
C LYS A 92 -14.52 -6.31 1.06
N MET A 93 -15.19 -6.24 -0.07
CA MET A 93 -15.61 -4.96 -0.67
C MET A 93 -16.65 -4.19 0.16
N ASN A 94 -17.34 -4.84 1.09
CA ASN A 94 -18.33 -4.25 1.99
C ASN A 94 -17.73 -3.76 3.33
N GLN A 95 -16.44 -3.86 3.53
CA GLN A 95 -15.75 -3.40 4.74
C GLN A 95 -14.89 -2.16 4.44
N SER A 96 -14.62 -1.37 5.46
CA SER A 96 -13.73 -0.21 5.36
C SER A 96 -12.35 -0.63 4.85
N MET A 97 -11.79 0.15 3.92
CA MET A 97 -10.50 -0.13 3.29
C MET A 97 -9.63 1.12 3.27
N THR A 98 -8.36 0.94 3.53
CA THR A 98 -7.32 1.97 3.37
C THR A 98 -6.23 1.44 2.46
N SER A 99 -5.93 2.18 1.41
CA SER A 99 -4.80 1.90 0.52
C SER A 99 -3.53 2.61 0.99
N THR A 100 -2.39 1.96 0.80
CA THR A 100 -1.05 2.48 1.12
C THR A 100 -0.04 2.06 0.05
N CYS A 101 1.10 2.75 -0.02
CA CYS A 101 2.22 2.39 -0.88
C CYS A 101 3.54 2.92 -0.29
N TYR A 102 4.43 3.55 -1.08
CA TYR A 102 5.61 4.26 -0.56
C TYR A 102 5.29 5.68 -0.08
N VAL A 103 4.61 6.49 -0.93
CA VAL A 103 4.36 7.93 -0.73
C VAL A 103 2.91 8.31 -1.07
N GLY A 104 1.98 7.36 -1.09
CA GLY A 104 0.56 7.59 -1.39
C GLY A 104 0.21 7.56 -2.88
N PHE A 105 1.17 7.56 -3.80
CA PHE A 105 0.93 7.71 -5.24
C PHE A 105 0.18 6.51 -5.85
N THR A 106 0.77 5.31 -5.79
CA THR A 106 0.12 4.10 -6.34
C THR A 106 -1.05 3.63 -5.48
N ALA A 107 -1.15 4.07 -4.23
CA ALA A 107 -2.32 3.88 -3.39
C ALA A 107 -3.58 4.53 -3.98
N CYS A 108 -3.44 5.67 -4.67
CA CYS A 108 -4.56 6.29 -5.38
C CYS A 108 -5.07 5.43 -6.54
N THR A 109 -4.17 4.70 -7.23
CA THR A 109 -4.58 3.77 -8.29
C THR A 109 -5.41 2.61 -7.72
N LEU A 110 -5.08 2.10 -6.54
CA LEU A 110 -5.89 1.07 -5.89
C LEU A 110 -7.27 1.61 -5.51
N ALA A 111 -7.35 2.84 -5.01
CA ALA A 111 -8.63 3.49 -4.71
C ALA A 111 -9.48 3.64 -5.98
N LEU A 112 -8.87 4.01 -7.11
CA LEU A 112 -9.54 4.05 -8.41
C LEU A 112 -10.02 2.66 -8.85
N ALA A 113 -9.17 1.63 -8.71
CA ALA A 113 -9.54 0.25 -9.04
C ALA A 113 -10.73 -0.24 -8.20
N ALA A 114 -10.76 0.10 -6.92
CA ALA A 114 -11.89 -0.20 -6.06
C ALA A 114 -13.17 0.55 -6.48
N SER A 115 -13.04 1.81 -6.92
CA SER A 115 -14.17 2.61 -7.44
C SER A 115 -14.75 1.99 -8.73
N VAL A 116 -13.91 1.49 -9.64
CA VAL A 116 -14.36 0.71 -10.82
C VAL A 116 -15.18 -0.51 -10.39
N CYS A 117 -14.87 -1.09 -9.25
CA CYS A 117 -15.63 -2.20 -8.65
C CYS A 117 -16.89 -1.76 -7.90
N GLY A 118 -17.15 -0.45 -7.78
CA GLY A 118 -18.29 0.11 -7.08
C GLY A 118 -18.05 0.43 -5.61
N LYS A 119 -16.77 0.52 -5.18
CA LYS A 119 -16.38 0.91 -3.82
C LYS A 119 -15.69 2.28 -3.83
N ASP A 120 -16.46 3.34 -3.52
CA ASP A 120 -15.98 4.72 -3.58
C ASP A 120 -15.48 5.27 -2.22
N ASP A 121 -15.60 4.49 -1.14
CA ASP A 121 -15.27 4.88 0.22
C ASP A 121 -13.87 4.44 0.66
N VAL A 122 -12.94 4.19 -0.28
CA VAL A 122 -11.57 3.84 0.04
C VAL A 122 -10.81 5.06 0.56
N SER A 123 -10.18 4.89 1.71
CA SER A 123 -9.26 5.89 2.24
C SER A 123 -7.85 5.70 1.69
N VAL A 124 -7.10 6.78 1.52
CA VAL A 124 -5.70 6.75 1.09
C VAL A 124 -4.83 7.27 2.23
N TYR A 125 -3.89 6.46 2.69
CA TYR A 125 -2.87 6.89 3.62
C TYR A 125 -1.72 7.54 2.84
N CYS A 126 -1.69 8.87 2.81
CA CYS A 126 -0.74 9.62 2.00
C CYS A 126 0.71 9.47 2.47
N GLY A 127 0.97 9.45 3.78
CA GLY A 127 2.31 9.23 4.33
C GLY A 127 2.89 7.86 3.97
N SER A 128 2.02 6.88 3.86
CA SER A 128 2.34 5.54 3.39
C SER A 128 3.55 4.94 4.14
N TRP A 129 4.29 4.05 3.48
CA TRP A 129 5.44 3.40 4.13
C TRP A 129 6.57 4.35 4.47
N THR A 130 6.75 5.43 3.71
CA THR A 130 7.77 6.43 3.99
C THR A 130 7.56 7.09 5.36
N GLU A 131 6.32 7.33 5.75
CA GLU A 131 6.03 7.84 7.09
C GLU A 131 5.93 6.71 8.11
N TYR A 132 5.17 5.65 7.80
CA TYR A 132 4.93 4.55 8.73
C TYR A 132 6.22 3.83 9.13
N GLY A 133 7.04 3.46 8.16
CA GLY A 133 8.30 2.74 8.41
C GLY A 133 9.36 3.54 9.18
N GLN A 134 9.21 4.88 9.27
CA GLN A 134 10.05 5.73 10.11
C GLN A 134 9.50 5.91 11.52
N ARG A 135 8.17 6.05 11.66
CA ARG A 135 7.51 6.39 12.93
C ARG A 135 7.15 5.17 13.76
N ALA A 136 6.78 4.07 13.11
CA ALA A 136 6.39 2.84 13.79
C ALA A 136 7.57 2.19 14.51
N SER A 137 7.30 1.66 15.69
CA SER A 137 8.27 0.79 16.40
C SER A 137 8.34 -0.59 15.73
N ALA A 138 9.39 -1.36 16.04
CA ALA A 138 9.58 -2.69 15.45
C ALA A 138 8.42 -3.67 15.76
N VAL A 139 7.69 -3.48 16.87
CA VAL A 139 6.54 -4.32 17.24
C VAL A 139 5.25 -3.91 16.49
N GLU A 140 5.24 -2.75 15.86
CA GLU A 140 4.14 -2.25 15.03
C GLU A 140 4.34 -2.53 13.55
N VAL A 141 5.32 -3.35 13.20
CA VAL A 141 5.62 -3.74 11.82
C VAL A 141 5.55 -5.25 11.70
N GLU A 142 4.84 -5.73 10.68
CA GLU A 142 4.78 -7.14 10.31
C GLU A 142 5.67 -7.41 9.10
N SER A 143 6.26 -8.60 9.02
CA SER A 143 7.06 -9.01 7.88
C SER A 143 6.97 -10.52 7.67
N ASN A 144 6.95 -10.95 6.40
CA ASN A 144 6.89 -12.35 6.00
C ASN A 144 8.29 -12.89 5.64
N LYS A 145 9.32 -12.41 6.33
CA LYS A 145 10.68 -12.95 6.15
C LYS A 145 10.70 -14.42 6.55
N GLN A 146 10.97 -15.27 5.59
CA GLN A 146 11.40 -16.66 5.80
C GLN A 146 12.88 -16.76 5.52
#